data_dfa552f28ff5a05599512d801998e0ec
#
_entry.id   dfa552f28ff5a05599512d801998e0ec
#
_cell.length_a   1.000
_cell.length_b   1.000
_cell.length_c   1.000
_cell.angle_alpha   90.00
_cell.angle_beta   90.00
_cell.angle_gamma   90.00
#
_symmetry.space_group_name_H-M   'P 1'
#
loop_
_entity.id
_entity.type
_entity.pdbx_description
1 polymer ?
#
loop_
_entity_poly.entity_id
_entity_poly.type
_entity_poly.pdbx_seq_one_letter_code
_entity_poly.pdbx_strand_id
1 'polypeptide(L)'
;IHEEKKKLADMSLHVITSMYSALSAKIPEIDRHCEQTAAYSRRIAEGMGLDETACTNAYYAGLLHEVGAVGLPDEIIQKSSLTEEQYEIYQTYVSRGYRIIRELQIADEVAEAVRYHRGNYDGSSYLEGRSGKNIPVLARILSVADYADRHARWGETAEEISQKLEERKETRFDPECAEQMRAILNPADQQQE
;
A
#
# COMPACT_ATOMS: atom_id res chain seq x y z
N ILE A 1 -10.59 1.57 -31.33
CA ILE A 1 -10.70 0.82 -30.04
C ILE A 1 -9.31 0.63 -29.36
N HIS A 2 -8.28 0.19 -30.07
CA HIS A 2 -6.94 -0.02 -29.48
C HIS A 2 -6.25 1.31 -29.13
N GLU A 3 -6.36 2.30 -29.99
CA GLU A 3 -5.79 3.64 -29.81
C GLU A 3 -6.50 4.42 -28.68
N GLU A 4 -7.80 4.27 -28.54
CA GLU A 4 -8.59 4.87 -27.46
C GLU A 4 -8.24 4.26 -26.09
N LYS A 5 -8.07 2.93 -26.02
CA LYS A 5 -7.62 2.26 -24.79
C LYS A 5 -6.23 2.72 -24.38
N LYS A 6 -5.31 2.87 -25.34
CA LYS A 6 -3.95 3.37 -25.08
C LYS A 6 -4.00 4.81 -24.56
N LYS A 7 -4.78 5.68 -25.20
CA LYS A 7 -4.94 7.08 -24.78
C LYS A 7 -5.53 7.19 -23.37
N LEU A 8 -6.51 6.33 -23.03
CA LEU A 8 -7.10 6.29 -21.70
C LEU A 8 -6.07 5.83 -20.65
N ALA A 9 -5.27 4.81 -20.95
CA ALA A 9 -4.20 4.34 -20.05
C ALA A 9 -3.13 5.43 -19.84
N ASP A 10 -2.72 6.13 -20.90
CA ASP A 10 -1.77 7.22 -20.83
C ASP A 10 -2.31 8.39 -19.98
N MET A 11 -3.59 8.72 -20.13
CA MET A 11 -4.25 9.75 -19.30
C MET A 11 -4.30 9.33 -17.83
N SER A 12 -4.63 8.09 -17.54
CA SER A 12 -4.65 7.57 -16.17
C SER A 12 -3.26 7.65 -15.53
N LEU A 13 -2.22 7.28 -16.26
CA LEU A 13 -0.84 7.38 -15.79
C LEU A 13 -0.44 8.84 -15.49
N HIS A 14 -0.79 9.78 -16.35
CA HIS A 14 -0.52 11.20 -16.10
C HIS A 14 -1.22 11.73 -14.86
N VAL A 15 -2.45 11.32 -14.61
CA VAL A 15 -3.20 11.72 -13.41
C VAL A 15 -2.52 11.15 -12.17
N ILE A 16 -2.17 9.87 -12.16
CA ILE A 16 -1.49 9.20 -11.05
C ILE A 16 -0.17 9.89 -10.73
N THR A 17 0.66 10.13 -11.74
CA THR A 17 1.98 10.77 -11.55
C THR A 17 1.85 12.22 -11.08
N SER A 18 0.84 12.96 -11.55
CA SER A 18 0.57 14.33 -11.09
C SER A 18 0.13 14.37 -9.64
N MET A 19 -0.70 13.44 -9.21
CA MET A 19 -1.13 13.35 -7.81
C MET A 19 0.02 12.95 -6.89
N TYR A 20 0.82 11.98 -7.31
CA TYR A 20 2.02 11.60 -6.59
C TYR A 20 2.97 12.79 -6.45
N SER A 21 3.20 13.55 -7.53
CA SER A 21 4.03 14.76 -7.50
C SER A 21 3.49 15.83 -6.55
N ALA A 22 2.16 16.01 -6.48
CA ALA A 22 1.53 16.94 -5.54
C ALA A 22 1.71 16.50 -4.07
N LEU A 23 1.60 15.19 -3.81
CA LEU A 23 1.86 14.61 -2.48
C LEU A 23 3.31 14.83 -2.07
N SER A 24 4.26 14.52 -2.96
CA SER A 24 5.69 14.69 -2.74
C SER A 24 6.11 16.13 -2.51
N ALA A 25 5.48 17.06 -3.22
CA ALA A 25 5.70 18.50 -3.01
C ALA A 25 5.25 18.96 -1.62
N LYS A 26 4.20 18.34 -1.07
CA LYS A 26 3.70 18.65 0.28
C LYS A 26 4.49 17.92 1.36
N ILE A 27 4.87 16.67 1.13
CA ILE A 27 5.55 15.79 2.09
C ILE A 27 6.77 15.17 1.40
N PRO A 28 7.91 15.88 1.33
CA PRO A 28 9.08 15.42 0.57
C PRO A 28 9.64 14.06 1.04
N GLU A 29 9.45 13.72 2.32
CA GLU A 29 9.95 12.47 2.89
C GLU A 29 9.14 11.23 2.46
N ILE A 30 7.94 11.45 1.90
CA ILE A 30 7.02 10.37 1.52
C ILE A 30 7.40 9.72 0.19
N ASP A 31 8.16 10.43 -0.68
CA ASP A 31 8.55 9.97 -2.01
C ASP A 31 9.11 8.56 -1.99
N ARG A 32 10.23 8.39 -1.30
CA ARG A 32 10.91 7.11 -1.24
C ARG A 32 10.05 6.02 -0.61
N HIS A 33 9.18 6.38 0.34
CA HIS A 33 8.24 5.44 0.96
C HIS A 33 7.21 4.93 -0.05
N CYS A 34 6.53 5.82 -0.75
CA CYS A 34 5.51 5.44 -1.72
C CYS A 34 6.11 4.65 -2.90
N GLU A 35 7.27 5.05 -3.41
CA GLU A 35 7.96 4.34 -4.49
C GLU A 35 8.37 2.92 -4.07
N GLN A 36 8.95 2.77 -2.87
CA GLN A 36 9.36 1.46 -2.37
C GLN A 36 8.15 0.56 -2.08
N THR A 37 7.11 1.11 -1.46
CA THR A 37 5.85 0.38 -1.22
C THR A 37 5.22 -0.05 -2.54
N ALA A 38 5.24 0.79 -3.57
CA ALA A 38 4.75 0.45 -4.91
C ALA A 38 5.56 -0.70 -5.53
N ALA A 39 6.89 -0.62 -5.47
CA ALA A 39 7.78 -1.67 -5.98
C ALA A 39 7.55 -3.01 -5.26
N TYR A 40 7.43 -2.99 -3.94
CA TYR A 40 7.12 -4.19 -3.17
C TYR A 40 5.74 -4.76 -3.52
N SER A 41 4.71 -3.91 -3.60
CA SER A 41 3.35 -4.34 -3.95
C SER A 41 3.30 -5.05 -5.30
N ARG A 42 3.98 -4.50 -6.33
CA ARG A 42 4.09 -5.14 -7.64
C ARG A 42 4.80 -6.49 -7.55
N ARG A 43 5.95 -6.56 -6.88
CA ARG A 43 6.71 -7.81 -6.75
C ARG A 43 5.95 -8.90 -6.00
N ILE A 44 5.20 -8.54 -4.95
CA ILE A 44 4.31 -9.49 -4.24
C ILE A 44 3.23 -10.00 -5.19
N ALA A 45 2.57 -9.11 -5.95
CA ALA A 45 1.54 -9.49 -6.92
C ALA A 45 2.08 -10.43 -8.01
N GLU A 46 3.27 -10.16 -8.54
CA GLU A 46 3.98 -11.00 -9.50
C GLU A 46 4.30 -12.39 -8.90
N GLY A 47 4.82 -12.42 -7.68
CA GLY A 47 5.11 -13.66 -6.95
C GLY A 47 3.87 -14.51 -6.63
N MET A 48 2.72 -13.89 -6.46
CA MET A 48 1.42 -14.55 -6.31
C MET A 48 0.81 -15.01 -7.66
N GLY A 49 1.46 -14.74 -8.79
CA GLY A 49 0.99 -15.12 -10.12
C GLY A 49 -0.22 -14.32 -10.61
N LEU A 50 -0.43 -13.11 -10.11
CA LEU A 50 -1.50 -12.23 -10.59
C LEU A 50 -1.19 -11.73 -12.02
N ASP A 51 -2.24 -11.38 -12.77
CA ASP A 51 -2.07 -10.86 -14.12
C ASP A 51 -1.43 -9.45 -14.14
N GLU A 52 -0.96 -9.02 -15.31
CA GLU A 52 -0.25 -7.75 -15.49
C GLU A 52 -1.11 -6.53 -15.08
N THR A 53 -2.43 -6.60 -15.23
CA THR A 53 -3.35 -5.54 -14.81
C THR A 53 -3.36 -5.44 -13.28
N ALA A 54 -3.48 -6.56 -12.59
CA ALA A 54 -3.45 -6.60 -11.13
C ALA A 54 -2.08 -6.19 -10.58
N CYS A 55 -0.98 -6.60 -11.21
CA CYS A 55 0.38 -6.16 -10.84
C CYS A 55 0.55 -4.64 -11.01
N THR A 56 0.04 -4.08 -12.08
CA THR A 56 0.05 -2.63 -12.32
C THR A 56 -0.82 -1.89 -11.31
N ASN A 57 -2.01 -2.40 -10.99
CA ASN A 57 -2.89 -1.82 -9.99
C ASN A 57 -2.29 -1.91 -8.57
N ALA A 58 -1.57 -2.99 -8.25
CA ALA A 58 -0.82 -3.11 -7.00
C ALA A 58 0.27 -2.03 -6.88
N TYR A 59 0.99 -1.76 -7.97
CA TYR A 59 1.96 -0.67 -8.03
C TYR A 59 1.31 0.69 -7.79
N TYR A 60 0.19 0.99 -8.47
CA TYR A 60 -0.52 2.25 -8.29
C TYR A 60 -1.10 2.41 -6.89
N ALA A 61 -1.61 1.33 -6.30
CA ALA A 61 -2.07 1.34 -4.92
C ALA A 61 -0.94 1.72 -3.95
N GLY A 62 0.25 1.13 -4.13
CA GLY A 62 1.43 1.47 -3.35
C GLY A 62 1.87 2.93 -3.53
N LEU A 63 1.82 3.45 -4.75
CA LEU A 63 2.21 4.84 -5.04
C LEU A 63 1.24 5.87 -4.45
N LEU A 64 -0.05 5.54 -4.40
CA LEU A 64 -1.12 6.47 -4.03
C LEU A 64 -1.68 6.27 -2.61
N HIS A 65 -1.22 5.27 -1.84
CA HIS A 65 -1.86 4.93 -0.57
C HIS A 65 -1.84 6.05 0.47
N GLU A 66 -0.89 6.96 0.38
CA GLU A 66 -0.79 8.14 1.24
C GLU A 66 -1.40 9.42 0.64
N VAL A 67 -2.03 9.35 -0.55
CA VAL A 67 -2.54 10.56 -1.25
C VAL A 67 -3.52 11.37 -0.41
N GLY A 68 -4.28 10.73 0.46
CA GLY A 68 -5.20 11.42 1.38
C GLY A 68 -4.51 12.32 2.41
N ALA A 69 -3.21 12.13 2.64
CA ALA A 69 -2.41 12.97 3.53
C ALA A 69 -2.26 14.41 3.01
N VAL A 70 -2.48 14.65 1.71
CA VAL A 70 -2.55 16.02 1.15
C VAL A 70 -3.58 16.89 1.89
N GLY A 71 -4.67 16.30 2.37
CA GLY A 71 -5.73 16.99 3.11
C GLY A 71 -5.51 17.10 4.62
N LEU A 72 -4.38 16.62 5.16
CA LEU A 72 -4.07 16.74 6.58
C LEU A 72 -3.44 18.09 6.91
N PRO A 73 -3.67 18.64 8.13
CA PRO A 73 -2.95 19.80 8.62
C PRO A 73 -1.44 19.54 8.70
N ASP A 74 -0.64 20.53 8.33
CA ASP A 74 0.83 20.41 8.37
C ASP A 74 1.36 20.12 9.78
N GLU A 75 0.68 20.64 10.79
CA GLU A 75 0.99 20.39 12.21
C GLU A 75 0.91 18.87 12.58
N ILE A 76 0.07 18.11 11.89
CA ILE A 76 -0.06 16.66 12.12
C ILE A 76 1.00 15.91 11.33
N ILE A 77 1.28 16.35 10.09
CA ILE A 77 2.24 15.70 9.20
C ILE A 77 3.67 15.80 9.74
N GLN A 78 4.02 16.96 10.31
CA GLN A 78 5.39 17.28 10.76
C GLN A 78 5.74 16.77 12.15
N LYS A 79 4.78 16.22 12.91
CA LYS A 79 5.02 15.74 14.27
C LYS A 79 5.64 14.33 14.30
N SER A 80 6.68 14.17 15.09
CA SER A 80 7.30 12.88 15.37
C SER A 80 6.46 11.98 16.30
N SER A 81 5.55 12.58 17.09
CA SER A 81 4.60 11.88 17.95
C SER A 81 3.26 12.62 17.95
N LEU A 82 2.18 11.87 17.86
CA LEU A 82 0.80 12.37 17.85
C LEU A 82 0.13 12.05 19.17
N THR A 83 -0.72 12.97 19.66
CA THR A 83 -1.70 12.66 20.73
C THR A 83 -2.77 11.74 20.16
N GLU A 84 -3.59 11.12 21.02
CA GLU A 84 -4.69 10.26 20.60
C GLU A 84 -5.66 10.98 19.65
N GLU A 85 -6.06 12.20 20.00
CA GLU A 85 -6.93 13.06 19.17
C GLU A 85 -6.29 13.38 17.79
N GLN A 86 -4.99 13.68 17.77
CA GLN A 86 -4.25 13.93 16.53
C GLN A 86 -4.10 12.66 15.69
N TYR A 87 -3.96 11.51 16.32
CA TYR A 87 -3.90 10.24 15.64
C TYR A 87 -5.23 9.88 14.97
N GLU A 88 -6.37 10.17 15.60
CA GLU A 88 -7.69 10.03 14.97
C GLU A 88 -7.81 10.89 13.70
N ILE A 89 -7.32 12.14 13.76
CA ILE A 89 -7.28 13.02 12.57
C ILE A 89 -6.36 12.44 11.51
N TYR A 90 -5.17 11.96 11.90
CA TYR A 90 -4.22 11.33 10.99
C TYR A 90 -4.85 10.14 10.24
N GLN A 91 -5.56 9.27 10.94
CA GLN A 91 -6.19 8.09 10.33
C GLN A 91 -7.20 8.44 9.22
N THR A 92 -7.74 9.66 9.21
CA THR A 92 -8.67 10.10 8.16
C THR A 92 -8.04 10.14 6.76
N TYR A 93 -6.70 10.09 6.64
CA TYR A 93 -6.04 10.08 5.34
C TYR A 93 -6.46 8.89 4.46
N VAL A 94 -6.72 7.73 5.07
CA VAL A 94 -7.16 6.52 4.37
C VAL A 94 -8.50 6.75 3.67
N SER A 95 -9.49 7.24 4.39
CA SER A 95 -10.82 7.53 3.83
C SER A 95 -10.80 8.68 2.82
N ARG A 96 -9.93 9.67 3.02
CA ARG A 96 -9.71 10.77 2.06
C ARG A 96 -9.06 10.25 0.78
N GLY A 97 -8.02 9.42 0.90
CA GLY A 97 -7.34 8.79 -0.22
C GLY A 97 -8.28 7.94 -1.06
N TYR A 98 -9.10 7.12 -0.41
CA TYR A 98 -10.15 6.34 -1.08
C TYR A 98 -11.08 7.22 -1.92
N ARG A 99 -11.61 8.32 -1.34
CA ARG A 99 -12.50 9.23 -2.07
C ARG A 99 -11.81 9.89 -3.26
N ILE A 100 -10.59 10.38 -3.06
CA ILE A 100 -9.80 11.01 -4.14
C ILE A 100 -9.61 10.02 -5.30
N ILE A 101 -9.17 8.80 -5.02
CA ILE A 101 -8.90 7.81 -6.07
C ILE A 101 -10.19 7.37 -6.78
N ARG A 102 -11.29 7.24 -6.06
CA ARG A 102 -12.60 6.92 -6.66
C ARG A 102 -13.09 7.99 -7.64
N GLU A 103 -12.93 9.26 -7.28
CA GLU A 103 -13.31 10.38 -8.18
C GLU A 103 -12.49 10.40 -9.48
N LEU A 104 -11.28 9.85 -9.45
CA LEU A 104 -10.41 9.77 -10.62
C LEU A 104 -10.81 8.66 -11.62
N GLN A 105 -11.63 7.72 -11.20
CA GLN A 105 -12.09 6.58 -12.03
C GLN A 105 -10.94 5.80 -12.71
N ILE A 106 -9.80 5.69 -12.02
CA ILE A 106 -8.61 5.01 -12.55
C ILE A 106 -8.83 3.50 -12.54
N ALA A 107 -9.09 2.94 -11.36
CA ALA A 107 -9.45 1.55 -11.13
C ALA A 107 -10.08 1.42 -9.75
N ASP A 108 -11.23 0.77 -9.65
CA ASP A 108 -11.92 0.56 -8.37
C ASP A 108 -11.06 -0.28 -7.41
N GLU A 109 -10.29 -1.24 -7.92
CA GLU A 109 -9.40 -2.09 -7.14
C GLU A 109 -8.29 -1.29 -6.43
N VAL A 110 -7.78 -0.22 -7.05
CA VAL A 110 -6.78 0.68 -6.44
C VAL A 110 -7.40 1.45 -5.27
N ALA A 111 -8.61 1.98 -5.47
CA ALA A 111 -9.33 2.69 -4.40
C ALA A 111 -9.65 1.75 -3.22
N GLU A 112 -10.16 0.55 -3.49
CA GLU A 112 -10.46 -0.46 -2.46
C GLU A 112 -9.18 -0.93 -1.74
N ALA A 113 -8.06 -1.06 -2.46
CA ALA A 113 -6.78 -1.37 -1.84
C ALA A 113 -6.39 -0.30 -0.81
N VAL A 114 -6.47 0.96 -1.18
CA VAL A 114 -6.16 2.09 -0.28
C VAL A 114 -7.14 2.15 0.89
N ARG A 115 -8.43 1.85 0.69
CA ARG A 115 -9.43 1.82 1.75
C ARG A 115 -9.13 0.80 2.84
N TYR A 116 -8.69 -0.41 2.45
CA TYR A 116 -8.62 -1.56 3.36
C TYR A 116 -7.21 -1.96 3.79
N HIS A 117 -6.13 -1.32 3.30
CA HIS A 117 -4.75 -1.75 3.57
C HIS A 117 -4.33 -1.68 5.05
N ARG A 118 -4.99 -0.87 5.87
CA ARG A 118 -4.67 -0.74 7.31
C ARG A 118 -5.40 -1.76 8.18
N GLY A 119 -6.24 -2.57 7.61
CA GLY A 119 -6.98 -3.58 8.34
C GLY A 119 -6.19 -4.84 8.65
N ASN A 120 -6.60 -5.53 9.71
CA ASN A 120 -6.05 -6.82 10.07
C ASN A 120 -6.73 -7.93 9.27
N TYR A 121 -5.95 -8.94 8.88
CA TYR A 121 -6.42 -10.07 8.10
C TYR A 121 -7.51 -10.87 8.82
N ASP A 122 -7.40 -11.02 10.13
CA ASP A 122 -8.39 -11.73 10.98
C ASP A 122 -9.71 -10.97 11.18
N GLY A 123 -9.81 -9.72 10.71
CA GLY A 123 -10.99 -8.89 10.87
C GLY A 123 -11.13 -8.20 12.23
N SER A 124 -10.12 -8.28 13.09
CA SER A 124 -10.12 -7.65 14.43
C SER A 124 -10.01 -6.12 14.39
N SER A 125 -9.89 -5.53 13.21
CA SER A 125 -9.83 -4.08 13.00
C SER A 125 -11.13 -3.53 12.42
N TYR A 126 -11.17 -2.21 12.18
CA TYR A 126 -12.33 -1.44 11.71
C TYR A 126 -12.81 -1.72 10.27
N LEU A 127 -12.44 -2.83 9.65
CA LEU A 127 -12.72 -3.12 8.23
C LEU A 127 -14.16 -3.53 7.91
N GLU A 128 -15.14 -2.99 8.59
CA GLU A 128 -16.57 -3.22 8.28
C GLU A 128 -16.94 -4.71 8.23
N GLY A 129 -16.33 -5.53 9.10
CA GLY A 129 -16.58 -6.96 9.18
C GLY A 129 -15.89 -7.82 8.10
N ARG A 130 -15.00 -7.25 7.30
CA ARG A 130 -14.20 -8.01 6.33
C ARG A 130 -13.03 -8.71 7.02
N SER A 131 -12.80 -9.96 6.67
CA SER A 131 -11.68 -10.76 7.15
C SER A 131 -11.20 -11.74 6.09
N GLY A 132 -9.97 -12.21 6.23
CA GLY A 132 -9.39 -13.21 5.36
C GLY A 132 -9.43 -12.79 3.89
N LYS A 133 -9.78 -13.71 3.02
CA LYS A 133 -9.86 -13.48 1.57
C LYS A 133 -11.04 -12.60 1.12
N ASN A 134 -11.93 -12.20 2.03
CA ASN A 134 -12.96 -11.18 1.75
C ASN A 134 -12.37 -9.76 1.71
N ILE A 135 -11.15 -9.57 2.23
CA ILE A 135 -10.40 -8.32 2.03
C ILE A 135 -9.84 -8.35 0.61
N PRO A 136 -9.98 -7.28 -0.19
CA PRO A 136 -9.43 -7.23 -1.55
C PRO A 136 -7.95 -7.62 -1.60
N VAL A 137 -7.56 -8.44 -2.57
CA VAL A 137 -6.18 -8.96 -2.66
C VAL A 137 -5.14 -7.84 -2.69
N LEU A 138 -5.40 -6.75 -3.44
CA LEU A 138 -4.47 -5.62 -3.51
C LEU A 138 -4.34 -4.89 -2.16
N ALA A 139 -5.38 -4.87 -1.32
CA ALA A 139 -5.31 -4.33 0.04
C ALA A 139 -4.41 -5.19 0.94
N ARG A 140 -4.52 -6.52 0.82
CA ARG A 140 -3.68 -7.47 1.57
C ARG A 140 -2.22 -7.37 1.17
N ILE A 141 -1.94 -7.23 -0.12
CA ILE A 141 -0.60 -6.97 -0.67
C ILE A 141 -0.05 -5.65 -0.14
N LEU A 142 -0.81 -4.57 -0.27
CA LEU A 142 -0.40 -3.23 0.15
C LEU A 142 -0.12 -3.16 1.66
N SER A 143 -0.92 -3.86 2.47
CA SER A 143 -0.71 -3.94 3.94
C SER A 143 0.67 -4.48 4.31
N VAL A 144 1.11 -5.53 3.63
CA VAL A 144 2.42 -6.16 3.85
C VAL A 144 3.55 -5.27 3.31
N ALA A 145 3.39 -4.70 2.12
CA ALA A 145 4.38 -3.83 1.49
C ALA A 145 4.64 -2.55 2.31
N ASP A 146 3.56 -1.87 2.74
CA ASP A 146 3.62 -0.68 3.59
C ASP A 146 4.30 -0.98 4.93
N TYR A 147 3.95 -2.11 5.55
CA TYR A 147 4.58 -2.54 6.79
C TYR A 147 6.09 -2.75 6.63
N ALA A 148 6.51 -3.48 5.61
CA ALA A 148 7.90 -3.79 5.39
C ALA A 148 8.75 -2.53 5.16
N ASP A 149 8.29 -1.59 4.33
CA ASP A 149 9.03 -0.35 4.09
C ASP A 149 9.08 0.55 5.33
N ARG A 150 7.99 0.70 6.08
CA ARG A 150 7.98 1.48 7.32
C ARG A 150 8.98 0.95 8.34
N HIS A 151 9.03 -0.35 8.53
CA HIS A 151 9.95 -0.97 9.49
C HIS A 151 11.41 -0.88 9.04
N ALA A 152 11.68 -1.02 7.74
CA ALA A 152 13.02 -0.78 7.18
C ALA A 152 13.49 0.66 7.40
N ARG A 153 12.60 1.63 7.27
CA ARG A 153 12.89 3.06 7.54
C ARG A 153 13.14 3.35 9.02
N TRP A 154 12.59 2.57 9.92
CA TRP A 154 12.87 2.65 11.35
C TRP A 154 14.19 1.97 11.73
N GLY A 155 14.91 1.41 10.75
CA GLY A 155 16.23 0.80 10.94
C GLY A 155 16.19 -0.69 11.22
N GLU A 156 15.04 -1.34 11.09
CA GLU A 156 14.95 -2.80 11.23
C GLU A 156 15.58 -3.50 10.02
N THR A 157 16.24 -4.61 10.29
CA THR A 157 16.85 -5.44 9.26
C THR A 157 15.80 -6.25 8.50
N ALA A 158 16.16 -6.73 7.31
CA ALA A 158 15.31 -7.60 6.51
C ALA A 158 14.90 -8.88 7.30
N GLU A 159 15.81 -9.41 8.11
CA GLU A 159 15.58 -10.59 8.93
C GLU A 159 14.57 -10.33 10.06
N GLU A 160 14.70 -9.20 10.78
CA GLU A 160 13.75 -8.78 11.81
C GLU A 160 12.35 -8.53 11.25
N ILE A 161 12.25 -7.89 10.07
CA ILE A 161 10.98 -7.66 9.38
C ILE A 161 10.36 -9.00 8.96
N SER A 162 11.18 -9.89 8.38
CA SER A 162 10.76 -11.23 7.95
C SER A 162 10.20 -12.06 9.10
N GLN A 163 10.86 -12.03 10.26
CA GLN A 163 10.38 -12.71 11.47
C GLN A 163 9.05 -12.13 11.95
N LYS A 164 8.89 -10.81 11.98
CA LYS A 164 7.63 -10.15 12.38
C LYS A 164 6.48 -10.43 11.42
N LEU A 165 6.76 -10.57 10.13
CA LEU A 165 5.77 -10.98 9.16
C LEU A 165 5.30 -12.42 9.43
N GLU A 166 6.23 -13.34 9.74
CA GLU A 166 5.91 -14.72 10.11
C GLU A 166 5.03 -14.80 11.35
N GLU A 167 5.41 -14.12 12.43
CA GLU A 167 4.69 -14.12 13.71
C GLU A 167 3.26 -13.55 13.61
N ARG A 168 2.98 -12.71 12.59
CA ARG A 168 1.70 -12.02 12.41
C ARG A 168 0.87 -12.54 11.23
N LYS A 169 1.28 -13.66 10.63
CA LYS A 169 0.47 -14.38 9.65
C LYS A 169 -0.89 -14.74 10.25
N GLU A 170 -1.92 -14.74 9.42
CA GLU A 170 -3.31 -15.05 9.77
C GLU A 170 -3.99 -14.08 10.73
N THR A 171 -3.24 -13.30 11.50
CA THR A 171 -3.79 -12.27 12.38
C THR A 171 -3.80 -10.90 11.69
N ARG A 172 -2.64 -10.34 11.44
CA ARG A 172 -2.50 -9.05 10.77
C ARG A 172 -2.36 -9.16 9.26
N PHE A 173 -1.63 -10.16 8.78
CA PHE A 173 -1.26 -10.29 7.38
C PHE A 173 -1.80 -11.56 6.74
N ASP A 174 -2.16 -11.44 5.46
CA ASP A 174 -2.39 -12.59 4.61
C ASP A 174 -1.14 -13.46 4.54
N PRO A 175 -1.24 -14.77 4.83
CA PRO A 175 -0.08 -15.67 4.82
C PRO A 175 0.67 -15.70 3.49
N GLU A 176 -0.05 -15.68 2.37
CA GLU A 176 0.52 -15.72 1.03
C GLU A 176 1.28 -14.42 0.71
N CYS A 177 0.69 -13.27 1.02
CA CYS A 177 1.35 -11.97 0.85
C CYS A 177 2.60 -11.84 1.73
N ALA A 178 2.52 -12.29 2.99
CA ALA A 178 3.64 -12.27 3.92
C ALA A 178 4.79 -13.16 3.42
N GLU A 179 4.49 -14.35 2.89
CA GLU A 179 5.49 -15.26 2.34
C GLU A 179 6.21 -14.66 1.13
N GLN A 180 5.47 -14.05 0.19
CA GLN A 180 6.07 -13.37 -0.95
C GLN A 180 7.00 -12.21 -0.51
N MET A 181 6.61 -11.45 0.49
CA MET A 181 7.46 -10.37 1.00
C MET A 181 8.73 -10.89 1.67
N ARG A 182 8.64 -11.97 2.45
CA ARG A 182 9.80 -12.62 3.05
C ARG A 182 10.79 -13.11 2.01
N ALA A 183 10.29 -13.72 0.93
CA ALA A 183 11.09 -14.12 -0.22
C ALA A 183 11.79 -12.93 -0.91
N ILE A 184 11.13 -11.78 -0.97
CA ILE A 184 11.70 -10.54 -1.52
C ILE A 184 12.81 -9.99 -0.61
N LEU A 185 12.63 -10.05 0.70
CA LEU A 185 13.60 -9.56 1.69
C LEU A 185 14.84 -10.45 1.78
N ASN A 186 14.69 -11.78 1.62
CA ASN A 186 15.76 -12.77 1.78
C ASN A 186 15.92 -13.64 0.51
N PRO A 187 16.43 -13.08 -0.60
CA PRO A 187 16.51 -13.80 -1.87
C PRO A 187 17.49 -15.00 -1.86
N ALA A 188 18.37 -15.09 -0.88
CA ALA A 188 19.34 -16.18 -0.78
C ALA A 188 18.71 -17.52 -0.30
N ASP A 189 17.59 -17.46 0.39
CA ASP A 189 16.91 -18.67 0.91
C ASP A 189 16.21 -19.47 -0.20
N GLN A 190 15.98 -18.89 -1.37
CA GLN A 190 15.32 -19.55 -2.51
C GLN A 190 16.27 -20.42 -3.37
N GLN A 191 17.58 -20.42 -3.10
CA GLN A 191 18.57 -21.19 -3.90
C GLN A 191 18.91 -22.55 -3.29
N GLN A 192 18.22 -23.00 -2.22
CA GLN A 192 18.51 -24.25 -1.52
C GLN A 192 17.41 -25.32 -1.66
N GLU A 193 16.42 -25.10 -2.52
CA GLU A 193 15.47 -26.15 -2.97
C GLU A 193 15.72 -26.47 -4.46
#